data_78e7e020c424ec126d6cfd7ec4953023
#
_entry.id   78e7e020c424ec126d6cfd7ec4953023
#
_cell.length_a   1.000
_cell.length_b   1.000
_cell.length_c   1.000
_cell.angle_alpha   90.00
_cell.angle_beta   90.00
_cell.angle_gamma   90.00
#
_symmetry.space_group_name_H-M   'P 1'
#
loop_
_entity.id
_entity.type
_entity.pdbx_description
1 polymer ?
#
loop_
_entity_poly.entity_id
_entity_poly.type
_entity_poly.pdbx_seq_one_letter_code
_entity_poly.pdbx_strand_id
1 'polypeptide(L)'
;MSPPPIKIFICTNDNQMIGAKVARNSIIKRSPFYENDVEILLESSIPSFQRFFTKPYLRKGRMIEFDKNDMQSFTLLRFHIPFLMKFQGSALVIDPDIFQVSKGIEDLMNFDLKTHSIYARKGLQKNSWGSSAMLLSCDQLSHWTLDDLIDKLHHGKIDYDDLINLRLEERPIGELDKKWNDFDEINLNTILLHTTEKITQPWRAGLKLNSSIPPLLKYIPRA
;
A
#
# COMPACT_ATOMS: atom_id res chain seq x y z
N MET A 1 22.04 19.66 7.52
CA MET A 1 21.27 19.25 6.34
C MET A 1 19.91 18.82 6.84
N SER A 2 18.82 19.39 6.33
CA SER A 2 17.47 18.86 6.59
C SER A 2 17.40 17.45 6.00
N PRO A 3 16.70 16.49 6.69
CA PRO A 3 16.50 15.17 6.12
C PRO A 3 15.80 15.29 4.77
N PRO A 4 16.09 14.39 3.81
CA PRO A 4 15.43 14.41 2.52
C PRO A 4 13.91 14.26 2.73
N PRO A 5 13.09 14.99 1.98
CA PRO A 5 11.64 14.89 2.11
C PRO A 5 11.19 13.46 1.86
N ILE A 6 10.18 13.00 2.60
CA ILE A 6 9.54 11.71 2.36
C ILE A 6 8.72 11.84 1.09
N LYS A 7 9.00 11.04 0.07
CA LYS A 7 8.13 10.91 -1.10
C LYS A 7 6.98 9.95 -0.79
N ILE A 8 5.76 10.29 -1.22
CA ILE A 8 4.57 9.51 -0.93
C ILE A 8 4.08 8.83 -2.21
N PHE A 9 3.94 7.51 -2.19
CA PHE A 9 3.44 6.73 -3.31
C PHE A 9 2.10 6.08 -2.94
N ILE A 10 1.11 6.27 -3.80
CA ILE A 10 -0.20 5.64 -3.72
C ILE A 10 -0.26 4.58 -4.82
N CYS A 11 -0.07 3.32 -4.44
CA CYS A 11 -0.11 2.20 -5.38
C CYS A 11 -1.55 1.87 -5.75
N THR A 12 -1.85 1.71 -7.05
CA THR A 12 -3.21 1.48 -7.51
C THR A 12 -3.29 0.71 -8.84
N ASN A 13 -4.50 0.23 -9.14
CA ASN A 13 -4.92 -0.23 -10.46
C ASN A 13 -6.05 0.66 -11.02
N ASP A 14 -6.47 0.40 -12.24
CA ASP A 14 -7.54 1.19 -12.89
C ASP A 14 -8.86 1.12 -12.10
N ASN A 15 -9.18 -0.03 -11.49
CA ASN A 15 -10.42 -0.23 -10.73
C ASN A 15 -10.49 0.62 -9.45
N GLN A 16 -9.33 1.01 -8.91
CA GLN A 16 -9.23 1.78 -7.67
C GLN A 16 -8.71 3.22 -7.87
N MET A 17 -8.57 3.67 -9.11
CA MET A 17 -8.05 5.00 -9.44
C MET A 17 -8.82 6.15 -8.75
N ILE A 18 -10.13 6.03 -8.56
CA ILE A 18 -10.92 7.05 -7.85
C ILE A 18 -10.46 7.13 -6.39
N GLY A 19 -10.28 5.99 -5.72
CA GLY A 19 -9.74 5.95 -4.35
C GLY A 19 -8.37 6.62 -4.27
N ALA A 20 -7.45 6.27 -5.18
CA ALA A 20 -6.11 6.87 -5.23
C ALA A 20 -6.15 8.40 -5.39
N LYS A 21 -7.05 8.93 -6.23
CA LYS A 21 -7.26 10.39 -6.38
C LYS A 21 -7.79 11.03 -5.10
N VAL A 22 -8.70 10.36 -4.39
CA VAL A 22 -9.21 10.83 -3.09
C VAL A 22 -8.09 10.82 -2.07
N ALA A 23 -7.31 9.75 -1.99
CA ALA A 23 -6.15 9.63 -1.11
C ALA A 23 -5.15 10.78 -1.36
N ARG A 24 -4.72 10.98 -2.61
CA ARG A 24 -3.83 12.07 -2.99
C ARG A 24 -4.37 13.44 -2.57
N ASN A 25 -5.63 13.74 -2.90
CA ASN A 25 -6.26 15.01 -2.57
C ASN A 25 -6.34 15.23 -1.05
N SER A 26 -6.61 14.17 -0.27
CA SER A 26 -6.68 14.24 1.18
C SER A 26 -5.34 14.66 1.80
N ILE A 27 -4.22 14.13 1.27
CA ILE A 27 -2.86 14.46 1.71
C ILE A 27 -2.52 15.90 1.36
N ILE A 28 -2.68 16.31 0.11
CA ILE A 28 -2.36 17.66 -0.36
C ILE A 28 -3.17 18.71 0.42
N LYS A 29 -4.45 18.44 0.67
CA LYS A 29 -5.32 19.36 1.40
C LYS A 29 -4.91 19.57 2.86
N ARG A 30 -4.32 18.56 3.51
CA ARG A 30 -3.94 18.60 4.93
C ARG A 30 -2.47 18.88 5.16
N SER A 31 -1.64 18.55 4.18
CA SER A 31 -0.19 18.71 4.18
C SER A 31 0.28 19.27 2.82
N PRO A 32 -0.02 20.56 2.51
CA PRO A 32 0.17 21.14 1.17
C PRO A 32 1.62 21.11 0.65
N PHE A 33 2.61 21.11 1.54
CA PHE A 33 4.01 21.05 1.14
C PHE A 33 4.43 19.71 0.49
N TYR A 34 3.58 18.67 0.58
CA TYR A 34 3.78 17.41 -0.14
C TYR A 34 3.13 17.39 -1.54
N GLU A 35 2.58 18.48 -2.05
CA GLU A 35 1.85 18.46 -3.33
C GLU A 35 2.66 17.87 -4.49
N ASN A 36 3.96 18.19 -4.55
CA ASN A 36 4.87 17.69 -5.57
C ASN A 36 5.51 16.33 -5.23
N ASP A 37 5.30 15.84 -4.00
CA ASP A 37 5.91 14.61 -3.48
C ASP A 37 4.91 13.47 -3.35
N VAL A 38 3.64 13.69 -3.73
CA VAL A 38 2.60 12.64 -3.75
C VAL A 38 2.35 12.15 -5.16
N GLU A 39 2.75 10.91 -5.42
CA GLU A 39 2.63 10.26 -6.72
C GLU A 39 1.62 9.10 -6.67
N ILE A 40 0.72 9.03 -7.66
CA ILE A 40 -0.13 7.87 -7.91
C ILE A 40 0.63 6.94 -8.84
N LEU A 41 0.96 5.74 -8.36
CA LEU A 41 1.64 4.72 -9.13
C LEU A 41 0.63 3.69 -9.63
N LEU A 42 0.40 3.71 -10.94
CA LEU A 42 -0.54 2.82 -11.61
C LEU A 42 0.18 1.56 -12.12
N GLU A 43 -0.35 0.37 -11.85
CA GLU A 43 0.26 -0.90 -12.25
C GLU A 43 0.48 -1.00 -13.77
N SER A 44 -0.44 -0.48 -14.58
CA SER A 44 -0.33 -0.49 -16.03
C SER A 44 0.78 0.42 -16.58
N SER A 45 1.29 1.35 -15.78
CA SER A 45 2.40 2.25 -16.15
C SER A 45 3.79 1.62 -15.97
N ILE A 46 3.89 0.45 -15.34
CA ILE A 46 5.16 -0.23 -15.07
C ILE A 46 5.34 -1.42 -16.01
N PRO A 47 6.24 -1.34 -17.02
CA PRO A 47 6.39 -2.39 -18.02
C PRO A 47 6.73 -3.77 -17.44
N SER A 48 7.65 -3.84 -16.47
CA SER A 48 8.01 -5.10 -15.82
C SER A 48 6.81 -5.75 -15.12
N PHE A 49 5.90 -4.96 -14.60
CA PHE A 49 4.71 -5.45 -13.91
C PHE A 49 3.76 -6.21 -14.85
N GLN A 50 3.74 -5.85 -16.14
CA GLN A 50 2.91 -6.56 -17.13
C GLN A 50 3.28 -8.04 -17.27
N ARG A 51 4.54 -8.39 -17.00
CA ARG A 51 4.99 -9.82 -16.99
C ARG A 51 4.29 -10.64 -15.91
N PHE A 52 3.94 -10.03 -14.78
CA PHE A 52 3.25 -10.72 -13.68
C PHE A 52 1.90 -11.30 -14.13
N PHE A 53 1.21 -10.62 -15.04
CA PHE A 53 -0.12 -11.02 -15.51
C PHE A 53 -0.11 -12.15 -16.54
N THR A 54 1.06 -12.58 -17.01
CA THR A 54 1.16 -13.51 -18.14
C THR A 54 1.29 -14.97 -17.74
N LYS A 55 1.53 -15.27 -16.47
CA LYS A 55 1.81 -16.62 -15.97
C LYS A 55 1.19 -16.85 -14.61
N PRO A 56 0.89 -18.12 -14.25
CA PRO A 56 0.52 -18.48 -12.89
C PRO A 56 1.61 -18.10 -11.88
N TYR A 57 1.20 -17.85 -10.65
CA TYR A 57 2.09 -17.53 -9.54
C TYR A 57 1.68 -18.27 -8.27
N LEU A 58 2.66 -18.50 -7.38
CA LEU A 58 2.41 -19.20 -6.12
C LEU A 58 1.69 -18.28 -5.13
N ARG A 59 0.52 -18.70 -4.65
CA ARG A 59 -0.25 -18.04 -3.59
C ARG A 59 -0.93 -19.08 -2.72
N LYS A 60 -0.76 -18.98 -1.40
CA LYS A 60 -1.32 -19.92 -0.40
C LYS A 60 -0.97 -21.39 -0.74
N GLY A 61 0.29 -21.63 -1.12
CA GLY A 61 0.81 -22.94 -1.47
C GLY A 61 0.28 -23.54 -2.77
N ARG A 62 -0.36 -22.75 -3.63
CA ARG A 62 -0.91 -23.22 -4.93
C ARG A 62 -0.53 -22.27 -6.05
N MET A 63 -0.22 -22.81 -7.21
CA MET A 63 -0.09 -22.00 -8.43
C MET A 63 -1.49 -21.58 -8.88
N ILE A 64 -1.71 -20.27 -8.99
CA ILE A 64 -2.99 -19.70 -9.42
C ILE A 64 -2.78 -18.78 -10.62
N GLU A 65 -3.76 -18.76 -11.53
CA GLU A 65 -3.80 -17.78 -12.62
C GLU A 65 -4.10 -16.38 -12.09
N PHE A 66 -3.58 -15.40 -12.79
CA PHE A 66 -3.90 -14.01 -12.48
C PHE A 66 -5.37 -13.70 -12.81
N ASP A 67 -6.07 -13.10 -11.87
CA ASP A 67 -7.42 -12.56 -12.09
C ASP A 67 -7.35 -11.05 -12.35
N LYS A 68 -7.71 -10.63 -13.59
CA LYS A 68 -7.74 -9.19 -13.95
C LYS A 68 -8.78 -8.38 -13.16
N ASN A 69 -9.71 -9.05 -12.44
CA ASN A 69 -10.67 -8.39 -11.55
C ASN A 69 -10.16 -8.34 -10.11
N ASP A 70 -8.94 -8.84 -9.83
CA ASP A 70 -8.35 -8.75 -8.49
C ASP A 70 -8.14 -7.27 -8.13
N MET A 71 -8.87 -6.82 -7.12
CA MET A 71 -8.78 -5.45 -6.60
C MET A 71 -7.41 -5.16 -5.96
N GLN A 72 -6.65 -6.20 -5.64
CA GLN A 72 -5.33 -6.11 -5.01
C GLN A 72 -4.18 -6.38 -6.00
N SER A 73 -4.45 -6.41 -7.30
CA SER A 73 -3.44 -6.69 -8.33
C SER A 73 -2.19 -5.81 -8.23
N PHE A 74 -2.37 -4.55 -7.84
CA PHE A 74 -1.32 -3.54 -7.69
C PHE A 74 -0.35 -3.77 -6.51
N THR A 75 -0.63 -4.73 -5.62
CA THR A 75 0.11 -4.88 -4.34
C THR A 75 1.63 -5.02 -4.51
N LEU A 76 2.08 -5.70 -5.57
CA LEU A 76 3.51 -5.87 -5.84
C LEU A 76 4.23 -4.56 -6.21
N LEU A 77 3.51 -3.50 -6.61
CA LEU A 77 4.11 -2.19 -6.90
C LEU A 77 4.88 -1.63 -5.71
N ARG A 78 4.49 -1.98 -4.49
CA ARG A 78 5.14 -1.54 -3.26
C ARG A 78 6.63 -1.89 -3.25
N PHE A 79 6.98 -3.05 -3.83
CA PHE A 79 8.35 -3.55 -3.91
C PHE A 79 9.17 -2.91 -5.04
N HIS A 80 8.52 -2.09 -5.90
CA HIS A 80 9.20 -1.31 -6.95
C HIS A 80 9.61 0.09 -6.47
N ILE A 81 9.08 0.55 -5.35
CA ILE A 81 9.31 1.90 -4.84
C ILE A 81 10.80 2.22 -4.59
N PRO A 82 11.62 1.35 -3.96
CA PRO A 82 13.04 1.65 -3.78
C PRO A 82 13.78 1.86 -5.08
N PHE A 83 13.43 1.13 -6.15
CA PHE A 83 13.98 1.35 -7.49
C PHE A 83 13.59 2.72 -8.07
N LEU A 84 12.31 3.11 -7.97
CA LEU A 84 11.83 4.43 -8.40
C LEU A 84 12.53 5.57 -7.65
N MET A 85 12.86 5.34 -6.38
CA MET A 85 13.65 6.24 -5.53
C MET A 85 15.15 6.15 -5.81
N LYS A 86 15.58 5.36 -6.81
CA LYS A 86 17.01 5.10 -7.11
C LYS A 86 17.78 4.59 -5.90
N PHE A 87 17.10 3.83 -5.03
CA PHE A 87 17.61 3.33 -3.75
C PHE A 87 18.19 4.46 -2.85
N GLN A 88 17.49 5.58 -2.79
CA GLN A 88 17.91 6.74 -1.98
C GLN A 88 16.72 7.32 -1.22
N GLY A 89 16.98 7.80 0.01
CA GLY A 89 15.98 8.51 0.81
C GLY A 89 14.86 7.65 1.34
N SER A 90 13.75 8.29 1.68
CA SER A 90 12.61 7.66 2.35
C SER A 90 11.33 7.78 1.53
N ALA A 91 10.48 6.78 1.62
CA ALA A 91 9.17 6.79 0.97
C ALA A 91 8.07 6.32 1.93
N LEU A 92 6.93 7.01 1.91
CA LEU A 92 5.68 6.49 2.45
C LEU A 92 4.92 5.83 1.30
N VAL A 93 4.57 4.57 1.48
CA VAL A 93 3.76 3.79 0.51
C VAL A 93 2.42 3.52 1.13
N ILE A 94 1.33 3.83 0.43
CA ILE A 94 -0.03 3.57 0.88
C ILE A 94 -0.90 2.95 -0.22
N ASP A 95 -1.95 2.25 0.19
CA ASP A 95 -2.99 1.74 -0.68
C ASP A 95 -3.97 2.85 -1.12
N PRO A 96 -4.70 2.64 -2.21
CA PRO A 96 -5.58 3.66 -2.80
C PRO A 96 -6.81 3.97 -1.95
N ASP A 97 -7.11 3.17 -0.96
CA ASP A 97 -8.21 3.33 0.00
C ASP A 97 -7.75 3.80 1.39
N ILE A 98 -6.51 4.30 1.46
CA ILE A 98 -5.95 4.96 2.64
C ILE A 98 -5.88 6.47 2.38
N PHE A 99 -6.49 7.26 3.24
CA PHE A 99 -6.47 8.71 3.08
C PHE A 99 -6.26 9.45 4.41
N GLN A 100 -5.67 10.63 4.31
CA GLN A 100 -5.35 11.44 5.47
C GLN A 100 -6.61 12.12 6.01
N VAL A 101 -6.91 11.92 7.30
CA VAL A 101 -8.08 12.49 7.99
C VAL A 101 -7.71 13.60 8.98
N SER A 102 -6.47 13.62 9.48
CA SER A 102 -5.93 14.67 10.34
C SER A 102 -4.51 15.07 9.93
N LYS A 103 -4.01 16.21 10.43
CA LYS A 103 -2.62 16.64 10.24
C LYS A 103 -1.66 15.70 10.97
N GLY A 104 -0.37 15.72 10.60
CA GLY A 104 0.69 15.03 11.32
C GLY A 104 1.46 14.00 10.48
N ILE A 105 1.23 13.92 9.15
CA ILE A 105 2.03 13.03 8.28
C ILE A 105 3.53 13.36 8.35
N GLU A 106 3.86 14.59 8.72
CA GLU A 106 5.19 15.11 8.94
C GLU A 106 5.96 14.38 10.05
N ASP A 107 5.25 13.84 11.04
CA ASP A 107 5.86 13.11 12.16
C ASP A 107 6.59 11.84 11.68
N LEU A 108 6.26 11.32 10.50
CA LEU A 108 6.99 10.20 9.88
C LEU A 108 8.47 10.53 9.62
N MET A 109 8.82 11.82 9.46
CA MET A 109 10.21 12.24 9.27
C MET A 109 11.07 12.02 10.53
N ASN A 110 10.46 11.81 11.69
CA ASN A 110 11.14 11.60 12.96
C ASN A 110 11.47 10.12 13.24
N PHE A 111 11.06 9.20 12.34
CA PHE A 111 11.36 7.79 12.52
C PHE A 111 12.84 7.47 12.24
N ASP A 112 13.42 6.61 13.07
CA ASP A 112 14.81 6.15 12.89
C ASP A 112 14.90 5.07 11.81
N LEU A 113 15.01 5.51 10.58
CA LEU A 113 15.18 4.65 9.42
C LEU A 113 16.59 4.03 9.27
N LYS A 114 17.51 4.34 10.18
CA LYS A 114 18.82 3.67 10.21
C LYS A 114 18.72 2.31 10.89
N THR A 115 17.89 2.22 11.93
CA THR A 115 17.68 0.98 12.70
C THR A 115 16.74 0.01 11.99
N HIS A 116 15.70 0.53 11.33
CA HIS A 116 14.70 -0.29 10.62
C HIS A 116 14.57 0.19 9.18
N SER A 117 14.74 -0.72 8.23
CA SER A 117 14.55 -0.42 6.81
C SER A 117 13.08 -0.23 6.42
N ILE A 118 12.18 -0.78 7.21
CA ILE A 118 10.73 -0.74 7.03
C ILE A 118 10.06 -0.46 8.36
N TYR A 119 9.07 0.42 8.37
CA TYR A 119 8.08 0.53 9.42
C TYR A 119 6.71 0.18 8.85
N ALA A 120 5.98 -0.71 9.53
CA ALA A 120 4.66 -1.17 9.13
C ALA A 120 3.80 -1.48 10.36
N ARG A 121 2.48 -1.52 10.21
CA ARG A 121 1.59 -1.97 11.27
C ARG A 121 1.70 -3.48 11.45
N LYS A 122 1.73 -3.97 12.68
CA LYS A 122 1.64 -5.40 12.97
C LYS A 122 0.38 -6.01 12.38
N GLY A 123 0.54 -7.13 11.70
CA GLY A 123 -0.56 -7.95 11.22
C GLY A 123 -1.19 -8.78 12.36
N LEU A 124 -2.35 -9.36 12.09
CA LEU A 124 -3.06 -10.20 13.06
C LEU A 124 -2.41 -11.58 13.27
N GLN A 125 -1.68 -12.07 12.27
CA GLN A 125 -0.99 -13.35 12.35
C GLN A 125 0.42 -13.17 12.94
N LYS A 126 0.91 -14.21 13.60
CA LYS A 126 2.29 -14.21 14.11
C LYS A 126 3.29 -13.98 12.97
N ASN A 127 4.27 -13.12 13.18
CA ASN A 127 5.30 -12.75 12.21
C ASN A 127 4.74 -12.21 10.89
N SER A 128 3.62 -11.48 10.93
CA SER A 128 3.08 -10.78 9.76
C SER A 128 3.01 -9.27 10.01
N TRP A 129 3.15 -8.52 8.92
CA TRP A 129 3.07 -7.06 8.91
C TRP A 129 2.12 -6.61 7.81
N GLY A 130 1.39 -5.56 8.05
CA GLY A 130 0.50 -4.97 7.05
C GLY A 130 1.27 -4.09 6.07
N SER A 131 1.40 -4.53 4.83
CA SER A 131 2.11 -3.77 3.80
C SER A 131 1.27 -2.69 3.11
N SER A 132 0.02 -2.48 3.53
CA SER A 132 -0.87 -1.46 2.95
C SER A 132 -0.45 -0.02 3.27
N ALA A 133 0.25 0.20 4.39
CA ALA A 133 0.92 1.46 4.71
C ALA A 133 2.30 1.15 5.27
N MET A 134 3.35 1.64 4.62
CA MET A 134 4.74 1.40 5.00
C MET A 134 5.57 2.67 4.85
N LEU A 135 6.42 2.93 5.85
CA LEU A 135 7.52 3.89 5.71
C LEU A 135 8.79 3.11 5.39
N LEU A 136 9.45 3.46 4.29
CA LEU A 136 10.60 2.75 3.73
C LEU A 136 11.87 3.58 3.79
N SER A 137 13.00 2.97 4.14
CA SER A 137 14.35 3.46 3.91
C SER A 137 14.85 2.84 2.60
N CYS A 138 14.70 3.57 1.49
CA CYS A 138 14.93 3.00 0.16
C CYS A 138 16.37 2.57 -0.09
N ASP A 139 17.34 3.22 0.56
CA ASP A 139 18.76 2.88 0.50
C ASP A 139 19.11 1.51 1.11
N GLN A 140 18.26 0.99 2.01
CA GLN A 140 18.44 -0.30 2.65
C GLN A 140 17.66 -1.44 1.98
N LEU A 141 16.89 -1.17 0.93
CA LEU A 141 15.98 -2.10 0.26
C LEU A 141 16.43 -2.44 -1.17
N SER A 142 17.75 -2.47 -1.43
CA SER A 142 18.32 -2.81 -2.74
C SER A 142 18.01 -4.24 -3.19
N HIS A 143 17.63 -5.12 -2.25
CA HIS A 143 17.19 -6.50 -2.53
C HIS A 143 15.75 -6.57 -3.08
N TRP A 144 14.98 -5.50 -2.98
CA TRP A 144 13.66 -5.41 -3.59
C TRP A 144 13.77 -5.10 -5.08
N THR A 145 13.84 -6.13 -5.90
CA THR A 145 13.82 -6.00 -7.35
C THR A 145 12.56 -6.67 -7.91
N LEU A 146 11.67 -5.88 -8.49
CA LEU A 146 10.35 -6.35 -8.93
C LEU A 146 10.46 -7.53 -9.90
N ASP A 147 11.39 -7.48 -10.85
CA ASP A 147 11.59 -8.56 -11.82
C ASP A 147 12.00 -9.89 -11.17
N ASP A 148 12.92 -9.86 -10.20
CA ASP A 148 13.34 -11.07 -9.47
C ASP A 148 12.20 -11.64 -8.61
N LEU A 149 11.43 -10.77 -7.96
CA LEU A 149 10.25 -11.19 -7.18
C LEU A 149 9.19 -11.84 -8.05
N ILE A 150 8.90 -11.27 -9.22
CA ILE A 150 7.96 -11.83 -10.20
C ILE A 150 8.46 -13.21 -10.68
N ASP A 151 9.73 -13.31 -11.03
CA ASP A 151 10.31 -14.59 -11.47
C ASP A 151 10.24 -15.65 -10.37
N LYS A 152 10.54 -15.29 -9.12
CA LYS A 152 10.42 -16.21 -7.96
C LYS A 152 8.98 -16.66 -7.72
N LEU A 153 8.00 -15.77 -7.86
CA LEU A 153 6.57 -16.09 -7.75
C LEU A 153 6.13 -17.08 -8.85
N HIS A 154 6.49 -16.82 -10.11
CA HIS A 154 6.15 -17.67 -11.23
C HIS A 154 6.80 -19.08 -11.16
N HIS A 155 7.98 -19.18 -10.55
CA HIS A 155 8.67 -20.46 -10.36
C HIS A 155 8.31 -21.15 -9.03
N GLY A 156 7.37 -20.61 -8.27
CA GLY A 156 6.97 -21.17 -6.98
C GLY A 156 8.05 -21.15 -5.89
N LYS A 157 9.06 -20.28 -6.01
CA LYS A 157 10.15 -20.16 -5.05
C LYS A 157 9.77 -19.32 -3.82
N ILE A 158 8.84 -18.40 -3.96
CA ILE A 158 8.26 -17.60 -2.88
C ILE A 158 6.74 -17.59 -3.03
N ASP A 159 6.03 -17.51 -1.91
CA ASP A 159 4.58 -17.38 -1.89
C ASP A 159 4.18 -15.89 -1.83
N TYR A 160 3.18 -15.53 -2.64
CA TYR A 160 2.67 -14.16 -2.70
C TYR A 160 2.20 -13.65 -1.31
N ASP A 161 1.52 -14.50 -0.54
CA ASP A 161 1.03 -14.12 0.79
C ASP A 161 2.19 -13.91 1.79
N ASP A 162 3.32 -14.61 1.65
CA ASP A 162 4.50 -14.38 2.47
C ASP A 162 5.17 -13.05 2.10
N LEU A 163 5.23 -12.75 0.81
CA LEU A 163 5.78 -11.49 0.32
C LEU A 163 4.96 -10.29 0.82
N ILE A 164 3.63 -10.28 0.60
CA ILE A 164 2.79 -9.13 0.97
C ILE A 164 2.59 -8.97 2.49
N ASN A 165 2.86 -10.00 3.27
CA ASN A 165 2.89 -9.95 4.74
C ASN A 165 4.29 -9.71 5.30
N LEU A 166 5.27 -9.38 4.45
CA LEU A 166 6.67 -9.07 4.78
C LEU A 166 7.36 -10.19 5.58
N ARG A 167 6.94 -11.45 5.43
CA ARG A 167 7.53 -12.59 6.14
C ARG A 167 8.89 -12.98 5.58
N LEU A 168 9.22 -12.52 4.39
CA LEU A 168 10.48 -12.79 3.70
C LEU A 168 11.57 -11.76 4.07
N GLU A 169 11.25 -10.76 4.89
CA GLU A 169 12.22 -9.77 5.35
C GLU A 169 13.07 -10.34 6.49
N GLU A 170 14.37 -10.35 6.26
CA GLU A 170 15.35 -10.84 7.24
C GLU A 170 15.71 -9.80 8.30
N ARG A 171 15.55 -8.50 7.94
CA ARG A 171 15.85 -7.39 8.84
C ARG A 171 14.66 -7.09 9.75
N PRO A 172 14.91 -6.59 10.97
CA PRO A 172 13.84 -6.16 11.85
C PRO A 172 12.96 -5.10 11.21
N ILE A 173 11.64 -5.29 11.30
CA ILE A 173 10.64 -4.32 10.87
C ILE A 173 10.21 -3.53 12.10
N GLY A 174 10.24 -2.19 12.00
CA GLY A 174 9.73 -1.29 13.02
C GLY A 174 8.21 -1.24 13.02
N GLU A 175 7.61 -1.04 14.18
CA GLU A 175 6.16 -0.95 14.31
C GLU A 175 5.67 0.48 14.05
N LEU A 176 4.75 0.63 13.10
CA LEU A 176 3.92 1.82 12.94
C LEU A 176 2.72 1.71 13.88
N ASP A 177 2.50 2.76 14.68
CA ASP A 177 1.28 2.91 15.48
C ASP A 177 0.05 2.85 14.56
N LYS A 178 -1.07 2.33 15.09
CA LYS A 178 -2.33 2.19 14.35
C LYS A 178 -2.83 3.49 13.73
N LYS A 179 -2.52 4.64 14.29
CA LYS A 179 -2.91 5.96 13.75
C LYS A 179 -2.47 6.19 12.31
N TRP A 180 -1.43 5.46 11.84
CA TRP A 180 -0.87 5.51 10.49
C TRP A 180 -1.50 4.51 9.51
N ASN A 181 -2.42 3.68 9.99
CA ASN A 181 -3.15 2.69 9.19
C ASN A 181 -4.36 2.19 9.99
N ASP A 182 -5.26 3.11 10.35
CA ASP A 182 -6.41 2.82 11.21
C ASP A 182 -7.55 2.25 10.36
N PHE A 183 -8.07 1.08 10.73
CA PHE A 183 -9.02 0.34 9.89
C PHE A 183 -10.45 0.76 10.21
N ASP A 184 -11.14 1.33 9.21
CA ASP A 184 -12.59 1.62 9.17
C ASP A 184 -13.15 2.47 10.33
N GLU A 185 -12.32 2.86 11.29
CA GLU A 185 -12.71 3.68 12.45
C GLU A 185 -11.87 4.95 12.54
N ILE A 186 -12.55 6.07 12.80
CA ILE A 186 -11.90 7.35 13.05
C ILE A 186 -11.95 7.64 14.54
N ASN A 187 -10.79 7.95 15.12
CA ASN A 187 -10.66 8.47 16.47
C ASN A 187 -9.81 9.75 16.47
N LEU A 188 -9.66 10.39 17.62
CA LEU A 188 -8.94 11.67 17.75
C LEU A 188 -7.45 11.60 17.32
N ASN A 189 -6.86 10.41 17.31
CA ASN A 189 -5.46 10.20 16.97
C ASN A 189 -5.26 9.72 15.52
N THR A 190 -6.31 9.30 14.82
CA THR A 190 -6.22 8.76 13.46
C THR A 190 -5.63 9.80 12.50
N ILE A 191 -4.53 9.47 11.84
CA ILE A 191 -3.90 10.31 10.82
C ILE A 191 -4.23 9.76 9.43
N LEU A 192 -3.97 8.46 9.21
CA LEU A 192 -4.31 7.76 7.99
C LEU A 192 -5.42 6.74 8.28
N LEU A 193 -6.57 6.95 7.67
CA LEU A 193 -7.71 6.04 7.71
C LEU A 193 -7.65 5.08 6.53
N HIS A 194 -7.71 3.79 6.79
CA HIS A 194 -7.79 2.73 5.79
C HIS A 194 -9.21 2.19 5.73
N THR A 195 -9.91 2.48 4.64
CA THR A 195 -11.28 2.01 4.41
C THR A 195 -11.28 0.63 3.76
N THR A 196 -11.12 -0.41 4.58
CA THR A 196 -11.00 -1.80 4.10
C THR A 196 -12.34 -2.36 3.62
N GLU A 197 -13.44 -1.86 4.19
CA GLU A 197 -14.79 -2.25 3.82
C GLU A 197 -15.33 -1.39 2.68
N LYS A 198 -15.95 -2.00 1.66
CA LYS A 198 -16.53 -1.24 0.54
C LYS A 198 -17.58 -0.21 0.99
N ILE A 199 -18.25 -0.46 2.11
CA ILE A 199 -19.27 0.42 2.68
C ILE A 199 -18.65 1.68 3.33
N THR A 200 -17.42 1.60 3.77
CA THR A 200 -16.71 2.73 4.40
C THR A 200 -15.98 3.63 3.40
N GLN A 201 -15.98 3.25 2.11
CA GLN A 201 -15.31 4.00 1.04
C GLN A 201 -16.20 5.15 0.54
N PRO A 202 -15.91 6.43 0.86
CA PRO A 202 -16.81 7.55 0.58
C PRO A 202 -17.06 7.80 -0.91
N TRP A 203 -16.10 7.44 -1.78
CA TRP A 203 -16.27 7.56 -3.24
C TRP A 203 -17.22 6.53 -3.85
N ARG A 204 -17.67 5.54 -3.07
CA ARG A 204 -18.66 4.55 -3.51
C ARG A 204 -20.09 4.90 -3.15
N ALA A 205 -20.32 6.06 -2.53
CA ALA A 205 -21.66 6.50 -2.14
C ALA A 205 -22.64 6.41 -3.32
N GLY A 206 -23.76 5.71 -3.13
CA GLY A 206 -24.77 5.47 -4.15
C GLY A 206 -24.45 4.39 -5.18
N LEU A 207 -23.28 3.72 -5.11
CA LEU A 207 -22.93 2.61 -5.99
C LEU A 207 -23.38 1.27 -5.38
N LYS A 208 -23.80 0.36 -6.27
CA LYS A 208 -24.18 -1.00 -5.87
C LYS A 208 -22.97 -1.76 -5.35
N LEU A 209 -23.11 -2.44 -4.22
CA LEU A 209 -22.08 -3.33 -3.67
C LEU A 209 -22.17 -4.71 -4.32
N ASN A 210 -21.10 -5.14 -4.97
CA ASN A 210 -20.95 -6.50 -5.52
C ASN A 210 -20.37 -7.43 -4.44
N SER A 211 -21.17 -7.78 -3.44
CA SER A 211 -20.75 -8.68 -2.37
C SER A 211 -21.93 -9.40 -1.75
N SER A 212 -21.69 -10.42 -0.95
CA SER A 212 -22.69 -11.19 -0.17
C SER A 212 -23.31 -10.41 0.99
N ILE A 213 -23.30 -9.09 0.95
CA ILE A 213 -23.93 -8.23 1.96
C ILE A 213 -25.46 -8.40 1.89
N PRO A 214 -26.17 -8.38 3.05
CA PRO A 214 -27.61 -8.48 3.10
C PRO A 214 -28.31 -7.51 2.16
N PRO A 215 -29.48 -7.86 1.61
CA PRO A 215 -30.17 -7.06 0.58
C PRO A 215 -30.38 -5.58 0.93
N LEU A 216 -30.57 -5.28 2.22
CA LEU A 216 -30.78 -3.90 2.72
C LEU A 216 -29.51 -3.03 2.63
N LEU A 217 -28.33 -3.62 2.51
CA LEU A 217 -27.05 -2.91 2.46
C LEU A 217 -26.38 -3.02 1.08
N LYS A 218 -27.12 -3.37 0.03
CA LYS A 218 -26.58 -3.47 -1.34
C LYS A 218 -26.14 -2.13 -1.96
N TYR A 219 -26.53 -1.03 -1.33
CA TYR A 219 -26.19 0.31 -1.79
C TYR A 219 -25.59 1.11 -0.65
N ILE A 220 -24.55 1.86 -0.95
CA ILE A 220 -24.00 2.85 -0.02
C ILE A 220 -24.91 4.08 -0.10
N PRO A 221 -25.46 4.58 1.03
CA PRO A 221 -26.27 5.80 1.02
C PRO A 221 -25.47 6.98 0.44
N ARG A 222 -26.16 7.85 -0.26
CA ARG A 222 -25.57 9.16 -0.62
C ARG A 222 -25.59 10.03 0.64
N ALA A 223 -24.43 10.61 0.96
CA ALA A 223 -24.32 11.61 2.01
C ALA A 223 -25.02 12.91 1.61
#